data_f3cf9874738346d5eda1a4a0b1856d8a
#
_entry.id   f3cf9874738346d5eda1a4a0b1856d8a
#
_cell.length_a   1.000
_cell.length_b   1.000
_cell.length_c   1.000
_cell.angle_alpha   90.00
_cell.angle_beta   90.00
_cell.angle_gamma   90.00
#
_symmetry.space_group_name_H-M   'P 1'
#
loop_
_entity.id
_entity.type
_entity.pdbx_description
1 polymer ?
#
loop_
_entity_poly.entity_id
_entity_poly.type
_entity_poly.pdbx_seq_one_letter_code
_entity_poly.pdbx_strand_id
1 'polypeptide(L)'
;MRFLPLLASASALVASAFAAEQSTEERFIKFNRLARLSSPLQLNDVSYKSLTSTPRDYSVAIVLTAHDARFGCQLCRDFKPEWELIAQSWARGDKQQESRLFFGVLDFTEGRETFLSVWKTAG
;
A
#
# COMPACT_ATOMS: atom_id res chain seq x y z
N MET A 1 -6.89 -47.57 0.78
CA MET A 1 -7.68 -46.49 0.12
C MET A 1 -8.23 -45.43 1.08
N ARG A 2 -8.37 -45.73 2.36
CA ARG A 2 -8.92 -44.73 3.34
C ARG A 2 -7.96 -43.60 3.68
N PHE A 3 -6.67 -43.68 3.31
CA PHE A 3 -5.65 -42.69 3.63
C PHE A 3 -5.51 -41.60 2.56
N LEU A 4 -6.03 -41.80 1.34
CA LEU A 4 -5.94 -40.85 0.23
C LEU A 4 -6.61 -39.48 0.50
N PRO A 5 -7.79 -39.42 1.12
CA PRO A 5 -8.42 -38.13 1.43
C PRO A 5 -7.64 -37.30 2.45
N LEU A 6 -6.97 -37.97 3.42
CA LEU A 6 -6.16 -37.30 4.45
C LEU A 6 -4.88 -36.68 3.85
N LEU A 7 -4.23 -37.39 2.93
CA LEU A 7 -3.07 -36.86 2.21
C LEU A 7 -3.40 -35.68 1.32
N ALA A 8 -4.55 -35.73 0.65
CA ALA A 8 -5.04 -34.61 -0.17
C ALA A 8 -5.30 -33.36 0.66
N SER A 9 -5.85 -33.51 1.87
CA SER A 9 -6.10 -32.38 2.78
C SER A 9 -4.81 -31.71 3.25
N ALA A 10 -3.79 -32.49 3.59
CA ALA A 10 -2.48 -31.98 4.00
C ALA A 10 -1.81 -31.19 2.86
N SER A 11 -1.89 -31.71 1.63
CA SER A 11 -1.34 -31.06 0.45
C SER A 11 -2.02 -29.71 0.17
N ALA A 12 -3.34 -29.63 0.37
CA ALA A 12 -4.09 -28.39 0.18
C ALA A 12 -3.66 -27.29 1.16
N LEU A 13 -3.40 -27.62 2.42
CA LEU A 13 -2.93 -26.67 3.44
C LEU A 13 -1.56 -26.09 3.10
N VAL A 14 -0.63 -26.93 2.66
CA VAL A 14 0.72 -26.51 2.25
C VAL A 14 0.64 -25.59 1.02
N ALA A 15 -0.16 -25.93 0.02
CA ALA A 15 -0.35 -25.14 -1.19
C ALA A 15 -0.92 -23.75 -0.86
N SER A 16 -1.82 -23.62 0.11
CA SER A 16 -2.40 -22.34 0.54
C SER A 16 -1.35 -21.43 1.18
N ALA A 17 -0.45 -21.98 1.99
CA ALA A 17 0.64 -21.20 2.60
C ALA A 17 1.62 -20.65 1.56
N PHE A 18 2.02 -21.45 0.58
CA PHE A 18 2.87 -21.01 -0.53
C PHE A 18 2.20 -19.93 -1.38
N ALA A 19 0.90 -20.06 -1.66
CA ALA A 19 0.14 -19.08 -2.43
C ALA A 19 0.10 -17.74 -1.72
N ALA A 20 -0.04 -17.70 -0.39
CA ALA A 20 -0.05 -16.46 0.40
C ALA A 20 1.32 -15.76 0.36
N GLU A 21 2.42 -16.48 0.47
CA GLU A 21 3.77 -15.92 0.39
C GLU A 21 4.06 -15.35 -1.00
N GLN A 22 3.71 -16.05 -2.07
CA GLN A 22 3.87 -15.59 -3.44
C GLN A 22 3.05 -14.32 -3.70
N SER A 23 1.81 -14.27 -3.22
CA SER A 23 0.94 -13.11 -3.36
C SER A 23 1.52 -11.87 -2.67
N THR A 24 2.14 -12.03 -1.50
CA THR A 24 2.79 -10.96 -0.75
C THR A 24 3.99 -10.41 -1.53
N GLU A 25 4.85 -11.28 -2.04
CA GLU A 25 6.04 -10.88 -2.79
C GLU A 25 5.66 -10.25 -4.13
N GLU A 26 4.70 -10.79 -4.85
CA GLU A 26 4.20 -10.23 -6.10
C GLU A 26 3.68 -8.82 -5.89
N ARG A 27 2.95 -8.59 -4.80
CA ARG A 27 2.42 -7.27 -4.44
C ARG A 27 3.55 -6.29 -4.14
N PHE A 28 4.56 -6.72 -3.39
CA PHE A 28 5.74 -5.90 -3.14
C PHE A 28 6.43 -5.50 -4.45
N ILE A 29 6.68 -6.45 -5.33
CA ILE A 29 7.34 -6.21 -6.63
C ILE A 29 6.54 -5.21 -7.47
N LYS A 30 5.22 -5.36 -7.50
CA LYS A 30 4.32 -4.46 -8.23
C LYS A 30 4.47 -3.02 -7.75
N PHE A 31 4.31 -2.78 -6.44
CA PHE A 31 4.36 -1.43 -5.89
C PHE A 31 5.78 -0.86 -5.90
N ASN A 32 6.80 -1.67 -5.74
CA ASN A 32 8.18 -1.24 -5.87
C ASN A 32 8.48 -0.72 -7.28
N ARG A 33 7.98 -1.40 -8.30
CA ARG A 33 8.10 -0.96 -9.69
C ARG A 33 7.40 0.38 -9.91
N LEU A 34 6.19 0.52 -9.42
CA LEU A 34 5.42 1.77 -9.53
C LEU A 34 6.12 2.92 -8.78
N ALA A 35 6.65 2.65 -7.60
CA ALA A 35 7.35 3.66 -6.80
C ALA A 35 8.64 4.14 -7.46
N ARG A 36 9.33 3.28 -8.20
CA ARG A 36 10.52 3.67 -8.95
C ARG A 36 10.19 4.57 -10.14
N LEU A 37 9.03 4.37 -10.74
CA LEU A 37 8.57 5.21 -11.85
C LEU A 37 8.09 6.57 -11.37
N SER A 38 7.39 6.60 -10.25
CA SER A 38 6.81 7.82 -9.69
C SER A 38 6.57 7.67 -8.19
N SER A 39 7.17 8.53 -7.39
CA SER A 39 6.95 8.63 -5.95
C SER A 39 6.54 10.06 -5.56
N PRO A 40 5.60 10.21 -4.62
CA PRO A 40 4.82 9.17 -3.93
C PRO A 40 3.83 8.46 -4.85
N LEU A 41 3.40 7.26 -4.44
CA LEU A 41 2.36 6.52 -5.17
C LEU A 41 1.04 7.28 -5.12
N GLN A 42 0.44 7.54 -6.27
CA GLN A 42 -0.89 8.15 -6.36
C GLN A 42 -1.94 7.06 -6.22
N LEU A 43 -2.68 7.08 -5.12
CA LEU A 43 -3.60 6.01 -4.74
C LEU A 43 -5.05 6.39 -5.01
N ASN A 44 -5.89 5.37 -5.12
CA ASN A 44 -7.35 5.46 -5.04
C ASN A 44 -7.82 4.42 -4.02
N ASP A 45 -9.13 4.28 -3.83
CA ASP A 45 -9.68 3.32 -2.86
C ASP A 45 -9.20 1.89 -3.11
N VAL A 46 -9.15 1.47 -4.38
CA VAL A 46 -8.73 0.12 -4.75
C VAL A 46 -7.25 -0.11 -4.48
N SER A 47 -6.38 0.79 -4.96
CA SER A 47 -4.94 0.65 -4.78
C SER A 47 -4.52 0.84 -3.32
N TYR A 48 -5.21 1.69 -2.58
CA TYR A 48 -5.01 1.83 -1.14
C TYR A 48 -5.25 0.49 -0.43
N LYS A 49 -6.38 -0.16 -0.69
CA LYS A 49 -6.69 -1.47 -0.10
C LYS A 49 -5.63 -2.51 -0.47
N SER A 50 -5.22 -2.55 -1.73
CA SER A 50 -4.19 -3.48 -2.19
C SER A 50 -2.85 -3.25 -1.49
N LEU A 51 -2.42 -1.99 -1.40
CA LEU A 51 -1.15 -1.63 -0.78
C LEU A 51 -1.12 -1.92 0.73
N THR A 52 -2.22 -1.68 1.42
CA THR A 52 -2.29 -1.79 2.89
C THR A 52 -2.76 -3.14 3.39
N SER A 53 -3.22 -4.03 2.52
CA SER A 53 -3.73 -5.35 2.91
C SER A 53 -2.67 -6.20 3.61
N THR A 54 -3.12 -6.96 4.59
CA THR A 54 -2.31 -7.94 5.29
C THR A 54 -2.59 -9.34 4.70
N PRO A 55 -1.61 -10.25 4.73
CA PRO A 55 -0.24 -10.07 5.20
C PRO A 55 0.60 -9.21 4.26
N ARG A 56 1.56 -8.47 4.82
CA ARG A 56 2.53 -7.71 4.04
C ARG A 56 3.87 -7.64 4.81
N ASP A 57 4.95 -7.54 4.07
CA ASP A 57 6.30 -7.48 4.61
C ASP A 57 6.97 -6.12 4.37
N TYR A 58 6.18 -5.08 4.18
CA TYR A 58 6.62 -3.71 4.00
C TYR A 58 5.79 -2.76 4.84
N SER A 59 6.33 -1.59 5.11
CA SER A 59 5.63 -0.50 5.77
C SER A 59 5.11 0.51 4.74
N VAL A 60 4.06 1.24 5.10
CA VAL A 60 3.50 2.29 4.25
C VAL A 60 3.34 3.58 5.03
N ALA A 61 3.65 4.69 4.39
CA ALA A 61 3.43 6.04 4.90
C ALA A 61 2.54 6.76 3.88
N ILE A 62 1.31 7.03 4.23
CA ILE A 62 0.31 7.56 3.32
C ILE A 62 -0.25 8.86 3.89
N VAL A 63 -0.19 9.93 3.09
CA VAL A 63 -0.85 11.18 3.43
C VAL A 63 -2.25 11.18 2.79
N LEU A 64 -3.25 11.50 3.62
CA LEU A 64 -4.60 11.74 3.16
C LEU A 64 -4.78 13.24 2.99
N THR A 65 -5.20 13.67 1.81
CA THR A 65 -5.18 15.07 1.44
C THR A 65 -6.42 15.45 0.61
N ALA A 66 -6.66 16.74 0.44
CA ALA A 66 -7.77 17.26 -0.36
C ALA A 66 -7.29 18.48 -1.14
N HIS A 67 -6.76 18.26 -2.34
CA HIS A 67 -6.13 19.31 -3.14
C HIS A 67 -7.11 20.16 -3.94
N ASP A 68 -8.32 19.66 -4.20
CA ASP A 68 -9.32 20.41 -4.95
C ASP A 68 -9.62 21.73 -4.24
N ALA A 69 -9.62 22.83 -5.01
CA ALA A 69 -9.82 24.18 -4.48
C ALA A 69 -11.12 24.33 -3.69
N ARG A 70 -12.17 23.58 -4.04
CA ARG A 70 -13.46 23.59 -3.34
C ARG A 70 -13.38 23.20 -1.87
N PHE A 71 -12.34 22.46 -1.48
CA PHE A 71 -12.14 22.04 -0.09
C PHE A 71 -11.39 23.08 0.75
N GLY A 72 -10.77 24.06 0.13
CA GLY A 72 -10.10 25.16 0.82
C GLY A 72 -8.96 24.73 1.74
N CYS A 73 -8.31 23.61 1.47
CA CYS A 73 -7.24 23.10 2.32
C CYS A 73 -5.89 23.70 1.91
N GLN A 74 -5.53 24.84 2.52
CA GLN A 74 -4.24 25.48 2.28
C GLN A 74 -3.07 24.59 2.74
N LEU A 75 -3.21 23.97 3.90
CA LEU A 75 -2.19 23.06 4.44
C LEU A 75 -1.90 21.90 3.49
N CYS A 76 -2.94 21.36 2.83
CA CYS A 76 -2.77 20.30 1.85
C CYS A 76 -1.88 20.74 0.70
N ARG A 77 -2.08 21.95 0.21
CA ARG A 77 -1.29 22.52 -0.88
C ARG A 77 0.15 22.82 -0.46
N ASP A 78 0.31 23.39 0.72
CA ASP A 78 1.64 23.73 1.25
C ASP A 78 2.47 22.50 1.56
N PHE A 79 1.84 21.44 2.03
CA PHE A 79 2.52 20.19 2.39
C PHE A 79 2.87 19.33 1.17
N LYS A 80 2.18 19.49 0.06
CA LYS A 80 2.37 18.67 -1.13
C LYS A 80 3.83 18.59 -1.60
N PRO A 81 4.55 19.71 -1.83
CA PRO A 81 5.93 19.63 -2.28
C PRO A 81 6.87 19.00 -1.26
N GLU A 82 6.61 19.20 0.03
CA GLU A 82 7.40 18.59 1.10
C GLU A 82 7.27 17.06 1.09
N TRP A 83 6.05 16.56 0.95
CA TRP A 83 5.79 15.13 0.88
C TRP A 83 6.41 14.50 -0.36
N GLU A 84 6.28 15.16 -1.50
CA GLU A 84 6.91 14.71 -2.75
C GLU A 84 8.43 14.65 -2.62
N LEU A 85 9.05 15.64 -1.98
CA LEU A 85 10.49 15.68 -1.76
C LEU A 85 10.94 14.50 -0.89
N ILE A 86 10.24 14.23 0.21
CA ILE A 86 10.54 13.10 1.10
C ILE A 86 10.44 11.78 0.36
N ALA A 87 9.34 11.58 -0.36
CA ALA A 87 9.10 10.34 -1.10
C ALA A 87 10.12 10.10 -2.21
N GLN A 88 10.47 11.13 -2.97
CA GLN A 88 11.46 11.04 -4.03
C GLN A 88 12.86 10.83 -3.48
N SER A 89 13.20 11.47 -2.39
CA SER A 89 14.49 11.27 -1.72
C SER A 89 14.65 9.84 -1.24
N TRP A 90 13.60 9.26 -0.67
CA TRP A 90 13.59 7.85 -0.28
C TRP A 90 13.76 6.93 -1.48
N ALA A 91 13.04 7.20 -2.57
CA ALA A 91 13.07 6.36 -3.77
C ALA A 91 14.45 6.35 -4.45
N ARG A 92 15.21 7.45 -4.35
CA ARG A 92 16.53 7.60 -4.96
C ARG A 92 17.69 7.24 -4.03
N GLY A 93 17.44 7.19 -2.72
CA GLY A 93 18.48 6.94 -1.73
C GLY A 93 18.93 5.49 -1.68
N ASP A 94 20.13 5.29 -1.15
CA ASP A 94 20.63 3.96 -0.85
C ASP A 94 19.86 3.38 0.33
N LYS A 95 19.19 2.26 0.07
CA LYS A 95 18.38 1.58 1.08
C LYS A 95 19.03 0.27 1.48
N GLN A 96 18.97 -0.04 2.75
CA GLN A 96 19.30 -1.37 3.22
C GLN A 96 18.25 -2.34 2.69
N GLN A 97 18.64 -3.58 2.39
CA GLN A 97 17.74 -4.59 1.82
C GLN A 97 16.48 -4.82 2.65
N GLU A 98 16.56 -4.57 3.95
CA GLU A 98 15.47 -4.78 4.90
C GLU A 98 14.52 -3.59 4.99
N SER A 99 14.89 -2.46 4.41
CA SER A 99 14.10 -1.22 4.50
C SER A 99 13.05 -1.18 3.41
N ARG A 100 11.93 -1.82 3.68
CA ARG A 100 10.78 -1.86 2.76
C ARG A 100 9.73 -0.86 3.22
N LEU A 101 9.69 0.29 2.55
CA LEU A 101 8.76 1.38 2.87
C LEU A 101 8.26 2.02 1.58
N PHE A 102 6.95 2.20 1.49
CA PHE A 102 6.31 2.93 0.39
C PHE A 102 5.69 4.22 0.90
N PHE A 103 5.85 5.28 0.12
CA PHE A 103 5.18 6.57 0.34
C PHE A 103 4.02 6.70 -0.64
N GLY A 104 2.87 7.09 -0.12
CA GLY A 104 1.67 7.24 -0.93
C GLY A 104 0.90 8.51 -0.62
N VAL A 105 0.05 8.89 -1.56
CA VAL A 105 -0.89 10.01 -1.44
C VAL A 105 -2.27 9.50 -1.82
N LEU A 106 -3.25 9.78 -0.98
CA LEU A 106 -4.66 9.52 -1.28
C LEU A 106 -5.43 10.82 -1.19
N ASP A 107 -5.86 11.34 -2.34
CA ASP A 107 -6.70 12.52 -2.40
C ASP A 107 -8.15 12.15 -2.11
N PHE A 108 -8.88 13.05 -1.45
CA PHE A 108 -10.27 12.80 -1.07
C PHE A 108 -11.16 12.44 -2.28
N THR A 109 -10.93 13.07 -3.42
CA THR A 109 -11.72 12.79 -4.64
C THR A 109 -11.51 11.38 -5.17
N GLU A 110 -10.34 10.78 -4.90
CA GLU A 110 -9.99 9.43 -5.34
C GLU A 110 -10.24 8.36 -4.28
N GLY A 111 -10.38 8.77 -3.01
CA GLY A 111 -10.44 7.85 -1.88
C GLY A 111 -11.55 8.12 -0.87
N ARG A 112 -12.75 8.46 -1.33
CA ARG A 112 -13.87 8.80 -0.43
C ARG A 112 -14.21 7.70 0.56
N GLU A 113 -14.23 6.45 0.09
CA GLU A 113 -14.53 5.30 0.96
C GLU A 113 -13.47 5.14 2.04
N THR A 114 -12.20 5.27 1.67
CA THR A 114 -11.09 5.17 2.61
C THR A 114 -11.14 6.27 3.66
N PHE A 115 -11.37 7.52 3.24
CA PHE A 115 -11.50 8.64 4.18
C PHE A 115 -12.61 8.40 5.21
N LEU A 116 -13.76 7.94 4.76
CA LEU A 116 -14.89 7.65 5.65
C LEU A 116 -14.56 6.51 6.62
N SER A 117 -13.88 5.49 6.14
CA SER A 117 -13.46 4.34 6.95
C SER A 117 -12.45 4.75 8.03
N VAL A 118 -11.43 5.52 7.66
CA VAL A 118 -10.39 6.01 8.58
C VAL A 118 -11.00 6.96 9.62
N TRP A 119 -11.89 7.84 9.19
CA TRP A 119 -12.58 8.78 10.08
C TRP A 119 -13.40 8.03 11.14
N LYS A 120 -14.15 7.02 10.74
CA LYS A 120 -14.95 6.20 11.67
C LYS A 120 -14.07 5.47 12.69
N THR A 121 -12.92 4.98 12.25
CA THR A 121 -11.99 4.25 13.12
C THR A 121 -11.28 5.19 14.09
N ALA A 122 -10.95 6.41 13.68
CA ALA A 122 -10.27 7.42 14.48
C ALA A 122 -11.22 8.11 15.49
N GLY A 123 -12.49 8.15 15.17
CA GLY A 123 -13.51 8.76 16.02
C GLY A 123 -14.11 7.79 17.00
#